data_ee63025772cc888c7084162428b9cc3f
#
_entry.id   ee63025772cc888c7084162428b9cc3f
#
_cell.length_a   1.000
_cell.length_b   1.000
_cell.length_c   1.000
_cell.angle_alpha   90.00
_cell.angle_beta   90.00
_cell.angle_gamma   90.00
#
_symmetry.space_group_name_H-M   'P 1'
#
loop_
_entity.id
_entity.type
_entity.pdbx_description
1 polymer ?
#
loop_
_entity_poly.entity_id
_entity_poly.type
_entity_poly.pdbx_seq_one_letter_code
_entity_poly.pdbx_strand_id
1 'polypeptide(L)'
;MIVPRGTAGAQSARQPGGASSAQSVIPPVYAMPQSVVLPIADTVLLTARTLARYHFPEDEREQLKQLCTRLKDACSDQISCRFVACPKKEDRLAASMTLGKGVDELQEKLQKQDMLLESYMVETLAGEALMEAYSRFHAEIHRRTGWFVKQMSFLGSSSEPIEQLPTLLKMLDCNGQYTASYITCNESLCLIPKKSVVFWTELTKEGVRCAGVCDSCENVQCENRIPDNPDNQEAAEKTEGVVESIRWPDLFERPLPYGYDRIFGR
;
A
#
# COMPACT_ATOMS: atom_id res chain seq x y z
N MET A 1 -4.96 -20.49 83.65
CA MET A 1 -5.45 -21.86 83.36
C MET A 1 -5.60 -22.01 81.84
N ILE A 2 -4.78 -22.86 81.26
CA ILE A 2 -4.90 -23.56 79.97
C ILE A 2 -4.93 -22.77 78.68
N VAL A 3 -3.77 -22.83 78.02
CA VAL A 3 -3.56 -22.72 76.54
C VAL A 3 -3.94 -24.05 75.89
N PRO A 4 -4.45 -24.04 74.65
CA PRO A 4 -3.71 -24.87 73.69
C PRO A 4 -3.36 -24.18 72.39
N ARG A 5 -2.25 -24.64 71.88
CA ARG A 5 -1.55 -24.39 70.62
C ARG A 5 -2.45 -24.85 69.42
N GLY A 6 -2.42 -24.09 68.34
CA GLY A 6 -2.90 -24.51 67.05
C GLY A 6 -1.90 -24.07 65.96
N THR A 7 -1.40 -25.01 65.26
CA THR A 7 -0.29 -25.06 64.32
C THR A 7 -0.49 -24.23 63.05
N ALA A 8 0.53 -23.58 62.62
CA ALA A 8 0.65 -22.84 61.39
C ALA A 8 0.67 -23.78 60.18
N GLY A 9 -0.17 -23.49 59.18
CA GLY A 9 -0.05 -24.02 57.82
C GLY A 9 0.29 -22.85 56.87
N ALA A 10 1.56 -22.76 56.53
CA ALA A 10 2.00 -21.86 55.51
C ALA A 10 1.63 -22.38 54.12
N GLN A 11 0.59 -21.81 53.53
CA GLN A 11 0.34 -22.01 52.10
C GLN A 11 1.10 -20.93 51.31
N SER A 12 2.18 -21.39 50.67
CA SER A 12 2.93 -20.66 49.65
C SER A 12 2.05 -20.39 48.44
N ALA A 13 1.53 -19.17 48.34
CA ALA A 13 0.89 -18.68 47.13
C ALA A 13 1.95 -18.52 46.04
N ARG A 14 1.95 -19.44 45.07
CA ARG A 14 2.65 -19.25 43.79
C ARG A 14 2.00 -18.08 43.06
N GLN A 15 2.71 -17.00 42.92
CA GLN A 15 2.38 -15.93 41.99
C GLN A 15 2.41 -16.50 40.56
N PRO A 16 1.38 -16.27 39.75
CA PRO A 16 1.44 -16.58 38.33
C PRO A 16 2.50 -15.67 37.70
N GLY A 17 3.47 -16.30 37.07
CA GLY A 17 4.53 -15.62 36.34
C GLY A 17 3.93 -14.64 35.34
N GLY A 18 4.29 -13.37 35.49
CA GLY A 18 3.97 -12.32 34.53
C GLY A 18 4.51 -12.73 33.17
N ALA A 19 3.60 -12.98 32.25
CA ALA A 19 3.94 -13.03 30.83
C ALA A 19 4.47 -11.64 30.48
N SER A 20 5.79 -11.53 30.33
CA SER A 20 6.44 -10.37 29.74
C SER A 20 5.82 -10.19 28.36
N SER A 21 4.94 -9.22 28.20
CA SER A 21 4.51 -8.75 26.90
C SER A 21 5.75 -8.21 26.20
N ALA A 22 6.40 -9.06 25.41
CA ALA A 22 7.46 -8.61 24.52
C ALA A 22 6.83 -7.56 23.60
N GLN A 23 7.09 -6.31 23.87
CA GLN A 23 6.70 -5.18 23.03
C GLN A 23 7.24 -5.46 21.62
N SER A 24 6.37 -5.57 20.70
CA SER A 24 6.68 -5.96 19.34
C SER A 24 7.09 -4.72 18.55
N VAL A 25 8.36 -4.46 18.54
CA VAL A 25 8.99 -3.35 17.81
C VAL A 25 9.21 -3.74 16.36
N ILE A 26 8.91 -2.85 15.41
CA ILE A 26 9.32 -3.00 14.01
C ILE A 26 10.84 -3.17 13.98
N PRO A 27 11.37 -4.15 13.23
CA PRO A 27 12.82 -4.37 13.20
C PRO A 27 13.61 -3.11 12.87
N PRO A 28 14.72 -2.82 13.54
CA PRO A 28 15.50 -1.59 13.38
C PRO A 28 16.05 -1.38 11.96
N VAL A 29 16.10 -2.43 11.13
CA VAL A 29 16.48 -2.35 9.72
C VAL A 29 15.56 -1.40 8.94
N TYR A 30 14.32 -1.19 9.37
CA TYR A 30 13.37 -0.27 8.74
C TYR A 30 13.48 1.18 9.24
N ALA A 31 14.42 1.48 10.13
CA ALA A 31 14.74 2.85 10.52
C ALA A 31 15.37 3.67 9.37
N MET A 32 15.89 2.98 8.34
CA MET A 32 16.37 3.60 7.11
C MET A 32 15.34 3.39 5.99
N PRO A 33 15.22 4.35 5.04
CA PRO A 33 14.31 4.22 3.91
C PRO A 33 14.59 2.95 3.09
N GLN A 34 13.55 2.17 2.86
CA GLN A 34 13.56 0.99 2.02
C GLN A 34 12.89 1.28 0.69
N SER A 35 13.38 0.67 -0.38
CA SER A 35 12.78 0.76 -1.72
C SER A 35 12.18 -0.58 -2.13
N VAL A 36 11.06 -0.51 -2.82
CA VAL A 36 10.35 -1.64 -3.41
C VAL A 36 9.87 -1.22 -4.79
N VAL A 37 9.93 -2.12 -5.73
CA VAL A 37 9.34 -1.95 -7.06
C VAL A 37 8.23 -2.99 -7.20
N LEU A 38 7.03 -2.52 -7.51
CA LEU A 38 5.86 -3.36 -7.75
C LEU A 38 5.54 -3.34 -9.25
N PRO A 39 5.19 -4.49 -9.87
CA PRO A 39 4.72 -4.49 -11.24
C PRO A 39 3.36 -3.81 -11.34
N ILE A 40 3.08 -3.16 -12.47
CA ILE A 40 1.74 -2.66 -12.77
C ILE A 40 0.80 -3.85 -13.00
N ALA A 41 -0.45 -3.70 -12.61
CA ALA A 41 -1.44 -4.76 -12.78
C ALA A 41 -1.67 -5.13 -14.27
N ASP A 42 -2.27 -6.28 -14.47
CA ASP A 42 -2.58 -6.78 -15.81
C ASP A 42 -3.50 -5.82 -16.59
N THR A 43 -3.24 -5.68 -17.88
CA THR A 43 -3.99 -4.77 -18.77
C THR A 43 -5.48 -5.09 -18.80
N VAL A 44 -5.85 -6.38 -18.77
CA VAL A 44 -7.27 -6.80 -18.80
C VAL A 44 -7.97 -6.35 -17.52
N LEU A 45 -7.32 -6.55 -16.37
CA LEU A 45 -7.85 -6.13 -15.07
C LEU A 45 -8.04 -4.61 -15.00
N LEU A 46 -7.01 -3.84 -15.35
CA LEU A 46 -7.08 -2.37 -15.32
C LEU A 46 -8.14 -1.84 -16.26
N THR A 47 -8.22 -2.36 -17.49
CA THR A 47 -9.24 -1.97 -18.47
C THR A 47 -10.64 -2.26 -17.95
N ALA A 48 -10.90 -3.46 -17.42
CA ALA A 48 -12.21 -3.84 -16.90
C ALA A 48 -12.64 -2.94 -15.73
N ARG A 49 -11.73 -2.66 -14.78
CA ARG A 49 -12.00 -1.76 -13.64
C ARG A 49 -12.27 -0.33 -14.10
N THR A 50 -11.48 0.18 -15.06
CA THR A 50 -11.65 1.54 -15.59
C THR A 50 -12.99 1.68 -16.28
N LEU A 51 -13.38 0.74 -17.14
CA LEU A 51 -14.71 0.74 -17.80
C LEU A 51 -15.83 0.79 -16.75
N ALA A 52 -15.79 -0.10 -15.77
CA ALA A 52 -16.85 -0.22 -14.77
C ALA A 52 -16.96 1.02 -13.88
N ARG A 53 -15.81 1.54 -13.40
CA ARG A 53 -15.79 2.64 -12.42
C ARG A 53 -16.07 4.00 -13.01
N TYR A 54 -15.55 4.26 -14.21
CA TYR A 54 -15.66 5.57 -14.85
C TYR A 54 -16.75 5.59 -15.94
N HIS A 55 -17.54 4.51 -16.01
CA HIS A 55 -18.70 4.40 -16.91
C HIS A 55 -18.35 4.65 -18.38
N PHE A 56 -17.14 4.28 -18.81
CA PHE A 56 -16.82 4.29 -20.22
C PHE A 56 -17.67 3.27 -20.99
N PRO A 57 -18.13 3.63 -22.22
CA PRO A 57 -18.87 2.69 -23.07
C PRO A 57 -18.02 1.46 -23.41
N GLU A 58 -18.67 0.32 -23.64
CA GLU A 58 -17.97 -0.96 -23.92
C GLU A 58 -17.17 -0.93 -25.23
N ASP A 59 -17.57 -0.12 -26.20
CA ASP A 59 -16.85 0.10 -27.47
C ASP A 59 -15.50 0.80 -27.29
N GLU A 60 -15.28 1.48 -26.17
CA GLU A 60 -13.98 2.08 -25.81
C GLU A 60 -12.96 1.07 -25.24
N ARG A 61 -13.35 -0.18 -25.01
CA ARG A 61 -12.51 -1.20 -24.39
C ARG A 61 -11.17 -1.39 -25.08
N GLU A 62 -11.17 -1.44 -26.42
CA GLU A 62 -9.94 -1.67 -27.16
C GLU A 62 -9.00 -0.47 -27.12
N GLN A 63 -9.54 0.74 -27.14
CA GLN A 63 -8.78 1.98 -26.95
C GLN A 63 -8.17 2.05 -25.57
N LEU A 64 -8.92 1.71 -24.53
CA LEU A 64 -8.41 1.63 -23.15
C LEU A 64 -7.27 0.62 -23.01
N LYS A 65 -7.36 -0.57 -23.66
CA LYS A 65 -6.26 -1.54 -23.65
C LYS A 65 -4.99 -0.99 -24.31
N GLN A 66 -5.12 -0.33 -25.45
CA GLN A 66 -3.99 0.29 -26.14
C GLN A 66 -3.35 1.38 -25.28
N LEU A 67 -4.15 2.24 -24.64
CA LEU A 67 -3.69 3.26 -23.73
C LEU A 67 -3.06 2.67 -22.47
N CYS A 68 -3.61 1.57 -21.94
CA CYS A 68 -3.01 0.85 -20.81
C CYS A 68 -1.61 0.31 -21.16
N THR A 69 -1.44 -0.23 -22.36
CA THR A 69 -0.11 -0.67 -22.83
C THR A 69 0.85 0.50 -22.92
N ARG A 70 0.44 1.62 -23.50
CA ARG A 70 1.26 2.85 -23.56
C ARG A 70 1.60 3.41 -22.17
N LEU A 71 0.64 3.33 -21.23
CA LEU A 71 0.87 3.71 -19.83
C LEU A 71 1.95 2.81 -19.19
N LYS A 72 1.85 1.50 -19.36
CA LYS A 72 2.83 0.54 -18.83
C LYS A 72 4.22 0.79 -19.39
N ASP A 73 4.34 1.04 -20.71
CA ASP A 73 5.60 1.38 -21.36
C ASP A 73 6.19 2.70 -20.78
N ALA A 74 5.34 3.73 -20.62
CA ALA A 74 5.75 5.02 -20.06
C ALA A 74 6.26 4.93 -18.62
N CYS A 75 5.75 3.97 -17.84
CA CYS A 75 6.14 3.70 -16.45
C CYS A 75 7.17 2.57 -16.34
N SER A 76 7.69 2.03 -17.45
CA SER A 76 8.55 0.83 -17.47
C SER A 76 7.90 -0.37 -16.76
N ASP A 77 6.57 -0.48 -16.84
CA ASP A 77 5.72 -1.49 -16.19
C ASP A 77 5.93 -1.60 -14.65
N GLN A 78 6.26 -0.50 -14.00
CA GLN A 78 6.67 -0.49 -12.60
C GLN A 78 6.05 0.65 -11.80
N ILE A 79 5.79 0.37 -10.53
CA ILE A 79 5.42 1.35 -9.50
C ILE A 79 6.54 1.38 -8.47
N SER A 80 7.17 2.52 -8.31
CA SER A 80 8.22 2.68 -7.31
C SER A 80 7.60 3.02 -5.95
N CYS A 81 7.97 2.26 -4.92
CA CYS A 81 7.51 2.47 -3.55
C CYS A 81 8.70 2.69 -2.62
N ARG A 82 8.52 3.53 -1.62
CA ARG A 82 9.46 3.69 -0.51
C ARG A 82 8.71 3.63 0.81
N PHE A 83 9.38 3.15 1.86
CA PHE A 83 8.83 3.17 3.21
C PHE A 83 9.94 3.24 4.25
N VAL A 84 9.60 3.78 5.42
CA VAL A 84 10.52 3.91 6.57
C VAL A 84 9.71 3.87 7.87
N ALA A 85 10.29 3.27 8.92
CA ALA A 85 9.67 3.23 10.23
C ALA A 85 9.55 4.66 10.82
N CYS A 86 8.43 4.94 11.47
CA CYS A 86 8.24 6.17 12.18
C CYS A 86 9.10 6.18 13.46
N PRO A 87 9.99 7.17 13.66
CA PRO A 87 10.85 7.21 14.85
C PRO A 87 10.09 7.34 16.20
N LYS A 88 8.83 7.80 16.12
CA LYS A 88 8.01 8.10 17.31
C LYS A 88 6.94 7.06 17.62
N LYS A 89 6.64 6.17 16.68
CA LYS A 89 5.61 5.13 16.81
C LYS A 89 6.14 3.82 16.23
N GLU A 90 6.25 2.81 17.08
CA GLU A 90 6.87 1.52 16.76
C GLU A 90 6.07 0.64 15.78
N ASP A 91 4.78 0.96 15.61
CA ASP A 91 3.84 0.24 14.77
C ASP A 91 3.44 1.03 13.51
N ARG A 92 4.21 2.08 13.14
CA ARG A 92 3.85 2.98 12.06
C ARG A 92 4.98 3.15 11.05
N LEU A 93 4.62 3.11 9.76
CA LEU A 93 5.53 3.43 8.65
C LEU A 93 5.04 4.67 7.89
N ALA A 94 5.99 5.50 7.45
CA ALA A 94 5.74 6.39 6.33
C ALA A 94 5.95 5.63 5.03
N ALA A 95 5.14 5.88 4.04
CA ALA A 95 5.25 5.25 2.73
C ALA A 95 4.96 6.23 1.59
N SER A 96 5.54 5.95 0.43
CA SER A 96 5.22 6.63 -0.82
C SER A 96 5.15 5.64 -1.97
N MET A 97 4.33 5.97 -2.97
CA MET A 97 4.25 5.24 -4.24
C MET A 97 4.19 6.24 -5.39
N THR A 98 4.77 5.89 -6.53
CA THR A 98 4.70 6.71 -7.74
C THR A 98 4.79 5.86 -9.00
N LEU A 99 4.05 6.26 -10.02
CA LEU A 99 4.15 5.76 -11.39
C LEU A 99 5.27 6.48 -12.18
N GLY A 100 5.88 7.51 -11.57
CA GLY A 100 6.95 8.28 -12.21
C GLY A 100 6.45 9.30 -13.22
N LYS A 101 7.39 10.00 -13.85
CA LYS A 101 7.13 11.10 -14.80
C LYS A 101 6.48 10.66 -16.10
N GLY A 102 6.66 9.40 -16.49
CA GLY A 102 6.18 8.91 -17.79
C GLY A 102 4.68 9.08 -17.99
N VAL A 103 3.89 9.02 -16.91
CA VAL A 103 2.44 9.30 -16.98
C VAL A 103 2.19 10.76 -17.36
N ASP A 104 2.85 11.70 -16.68
CA ASP A 104 2.69 13.13 -16.94
C ASP A 104 3.10 13.47 -18.38
N GLU A 105 4.22 12.92 -18.85
CA GLU A 105 4.73 13.09 -20.21
C GLU A 105 3.77 12.49 -21.26
N LEU A 106 3.19 11.34 -21.00
CA LEU A 106 2.20 10.70 -21.88
C LEU A 106 0.93 11.56 -21.98
N GLN A 107 0.43 12.06 -20.84
CA GLN A 107 -0.75 12.93 -20.81
C GLN A 107 -0.49 14.25 -21.55
N GLU A 108 0.63 14.90 -21.30
CA GLU A 108 1.00 16.13 -22.02
C GLU A 108 1.10 15.93 -23.54
N LYS A 109 1.66 14.78 -23.96
CA LYS A 109 1.73 14.45 -25.39
C LYS A 109 0.35 14.29 -26.00
N LEU A 110 -0.57 13.62 -25.34
CA LEU A 110 -1.94 13.44 -25.79
C LEU A 110 -2.67 14.79 -25.86
N GLN A 111 -2.54 15.63 -24.84
CA GLN A 111 -3.16 16.96 -24.81
C GLN A 111 -2.65 17.87 -25.93
N LYS A 112 -1.34 17.85 -26.23
CA LYS A 112 -0.74 18.60 -27.37
C LYS A 112 -1.22 18.12 -28.74
N GLN A 113 -1.82 16.92 -28.80
CA GLN A 113 -2.44 16.33 -30.01
C GLN A 113 -3.96 16.49 -30.04
N ASP A 114 -4.54 17.30 -29.14
CA ASP A 114 -5.98 17.48 -28.95
C ASP A 114 -6.73 16.19 -28.60
N MET A 115 -6.01 15.15 -28.11
CA MET A 115 -6.55 13.85 -27.68
C MET A 115 -6.94 13.92 -26.19
N LEU A 116 -7.95 14.74 -25.88
CA LEU A 116 -8.32 15.04 -24.48
C LEU A 116 -9.01 13.85 -23.79
N LEU A 117 -9.82 13.09 -24.53
CA LEU A 117 -10.47 11.89 -24.01
C LEU A 117 -9.44 10.82 -23.65
N GLU A 118 -8.48 10.59 -24.52
CA GLU A 118 -7.38 9.63 -24.29
C GLU A 118 -6.49 10.06 -23.12
N SER A 119 -6.23 11.36 -22.97
CA SER A 119 -5.52 11.90 -21.82
C SER A 119 -6.29 11.62 -20.52
N TYR A 120 -7.62 11.75 -20.52
CA TYR A 120 -8.47 11.41 -19.38
C TYR A 120 -8.51 9.90 -19.13
N MET A 121 -8.57 9.07 -20.17
CA MET A 121 -8.48 7.61 -20.03
C MET A 121 -7.14 7.17 -19.40
N VAL A 122 -6.03 7.81 -19.77
CA VAL A 122 -4.72 7.57 -19.14
C VAL A 122 -4.75 7.97 -17.66
N GLU A 123 -5.40 9.10 -17.34
CA GLU A 123 -5.57 9.56 -15.95
C GLU A 123 -6.28 8.52 -15.08
N THR A 124 -7.39 7.96 -15.59
CA THR A 124 -8.19 6.95 -14.89
C THR A 124 -7.47 5.61 -14.77
N LEU A 125 -6.84 5.13 -15.85
CA LEU A 125 -6.01 3.91 -15.85
C LEU A 125 -4.86 4.00 -14.83
N ALA A 126 -4.17 5.12 -14.77
CA ALA A 126 -3.10 5.36 -13.83
C ALA A 126 -3.62 5.40 -12.37
N GLY A 127 -4.82 5.93 -12.16
CA GLY A 127 -5.52 5.87 -10.88
C GLY A 127 -5.78 4.41 -10.44
N GLU A 128 -6.35 3.59 -11.33
CA GLU A 128 -6.60 2.16 -11.06
C GLU A 128 -5.30 1.38 -10.80
N ALA A 129 -4.22 1.71 -11.52
CA ALA A 129 -2.92 1.08 -11.29
C ALA A 129 -2.38 1.37 -9.87
N LEU A 130 -2.53 2.61 -9.38
CA LEU A 130 -2.17 2.95 -8.00
C LEU A 130 -3.08 2.28 -6.97
N MET A 131 -4.39 2.21 -7.24
CA MET A 131 -5.33 1.53 -6.35
C MET A 131 -4.99 0.04 -6.19
N GLU A 132 -4.62 -0.64 -7.28
CA GLU A 132 -4.17 -2.03 -7.22
C GLU A 132 -2.82 -2.18 -6.48
N ALA A 133 -1.94 -1.19 -6.62
CA ALA A 133 -0.63 -1.22 -5.97
C ALA A 133 -0.71 -1.25 -4.44
N TYR A 134 -1.77 -0.70 -3.83
CA TYR A 134 -1.91 -0.76 -2.37
C TYR A 134 -2.00 -2.20 -1.86
N SER A 135 -2.80 -3.06 -2.50
CA SER A 135 -2.91 -4.47 -2.10
C SER A 135 -1.58 -5.20 -2.20
N ARG A 136 -0.82 -4.93 -3.26
CA ARG A 136 0.52 -5.50 -3.46
C ARG A 136 1.54 -4.97 -2.45
N PHE A 137 1.44 -3.68 -2.13
CA PHE A 137 2.27 -3.07 -1.09
C PHE A 137 1.99 -3.70 0.28
N HIS A 138 0.72 -3.95 0.64
CA HIS A 138 0.38 -4.65 1.87
C HIS A 138 0.99 -6.04 1.94
N ALA A 139 0.89 -6.82 0.85
CA ALA A 139 1.52 -8.13 0.78
C ALA A 139 3.04 -8.06 0.93
N GLU A 140 3.68 -7.07 0.32
CA GLU A 140 5.13 -6.88 0.41
C GLU A 140 5.58 -6.44 1.81
N ILE A 141 4.83 -5.55 2.47
CA ILE A 141 5.09 -5.20 3.87
C ILE A 141 4.97 -6.44 4.76
N HIS A 142 3.91 -7.22 4.60
CA HIS A 142 3.75 -8.46 5.37
C HIS A 142 4.91 -9.43 5.13
N ARG A 143 5.27 -9.65 3.88
CA ARG A 143 6.40 -10.54 3.51
C ARG A 143 7.71 -10.11 4.15
N ARG A 144 7.99 -8.81 4.23
CA ARG A 144 9.24 -8.28 4.78
C ARG A 144 9.26 -8.20 6.30
N THR A 145 8.14 -7.80 6.90
CA THR A 145 8.08 -7.49 8.33
C THR A 145 7.44 -8.57 9.17
N GLY A 146 6.64 -9.45 8.57
CA GLY A 146 5.75 -10.38 9.27
C GLY A 146 4.53 -9.70 9.91
N TRP A 147 4.32 -8.39 9.68
CA TRP A 147 3.20 -7.62 10.21
C TRP A 147 2.19 -7.32 9.11
N PHE A 148 0.94 -7.11 9.49
CA PHE A 148 -0.13 -6.73 8.58
C PHE A 148 -0.35 -5.23 8.59
N VAL A 149 -0.73 -4.66 7.45
CA VAL A 149 -1.23 -3.29 7.37
C VAL A 149 -2.63 -3.25 7.97
N LYS A 150 -2.77 -2.50 9.06
CA LYS A 150 -4.05 -2.31 9.77
C LYS A 150 -4.86 -1.17 9.16
N GLN A 151 -4.19 -0.06 8.89
CA GLN A 151 -4.82 1.17 8.41
C GLN A 151 -3.84 1.99 7.58
N MET A 152 -4.37 2.72 6.59
CA MET A 152 -3.65 3.76 5.86
C MET A 152 -4.28 5.12 6.16
N SER A 153 -3.44 6.13 6.38
CA SER A 153 -3.87 7.51 6.63
C SER A 153 -3.20 8.43 5.63
N PHE A 154 -4.00 9.05 4.78
CA PHE A 154 -3.51 9.93 3.71
C PHE A 154 -3.36 11.35 4.22
N LEU A 155 -2.32 12.05 3.75
CA LEU A 155 -2.12 13.45 4.06
C LEU A 155 -3.25 14.30 3.47
N GLY A 156 -3.68 15.31 4.24
CA GLY A 156 -4.84 16.14 3.91
C GLY A 156 -6.16 15.61 4.49
N SER A 157 -6.14 14.48 5.20
CA SER A 157 -7.27 14.02 6.02
C SER A 157 -7.36 14.80 7.33
N SER A 158 -8.45 14.62 8.08
CA SER A 158 -8.65 15.28 9.38
C SER A 158 -7.59 14.93 10.40
N SER A 159 -7.03 13.73 10.31
CA SER A 159 -6.02 13.19 11.24
C SER A 159 -4.57 13.47 10.82
N GLU A 160 -4.32 13.74 9.53
CA GLU A 160 -2.97 13.89 8.96
C GLU A 160 -2.87 15.17 8.11
N PRO A 161 -2.44 16.28 8.70
CA PRO A 161 -2.32 17.56 8.00
C PRO A 161 -1.39 17.48 6.78
N ILE A 162 -1.77 18.13 5.68
CA ILE A 162 -1.01 18.14 4.42
C ILE A 162 0.37 18.81 4.59
N GLU A 163 0.52 19.69 5.56
CA GLU A 163 1.76 20.41 5.86
C GLU A 163 2.89 19.48 6.32
N GLN A 164 2.57 18.23 6.67
CA GLN A 164 3.58 17.20 6.97
C GLN A 164 4.30 16.70 5.72
N LEU A 165 3.75 16.93 4.52
CA LEU A 165 4.25 16.36 3.26
C LEU A 165 5.75 16.59 3.02
N PRO A 166 6.31 17.81 3.15
CA PRO A 166 7.75 18.02 2.95
C PRO A 166 8.61 17.21 3.93
N THR A 167 8.14 17.05 5.17
CA THR A 167 8.83 16.29 6.20
C THR A 167 8.83 14.79 5.87
N LEU A 168 7.70 14.25 5.41
CA LEU A 168 7.61 12.85 5.01
C LEU A 168 8.47 12.55 3.78
N LEU A 169 8.46 13.43 2.78
CA LEU A 169 9.30 13.29 1.59
C LEU A 169 10.80 13.25 1.95
N LYS A 170 11.21 14.10 2.90
CA LYS A 170 12.58 14.08 3.42
C LYS A 170 12.88 12.79 4.20
N MET A 171 11.95 12.35 5.05
CA MET A 171 12.11 11.13 5.85
C MET A 171 12.19 9.88 4.96
N LEU A 172 11.44 9.86 3.87
CA LEU A 172 11.45 8.80 2.86
C LEU A 172 12.65 8.89 1.90
N ASP A 173 13.45 9.95 2.01
CA ASP A 173 14.55 10.26 1.08
C ASP A 173 14.09 10.27 -0.40
N CYS A 174 12.86 10.75 -0.63
CA CYS A 174 12.30 10.84 -1.98
C CYS A 174 13.03 11.85 -2.87
N ASN A 175 13.79 12.77 -2.29
CA ASN A 175 14.56 13.81 -3.00
C ASN A 175 15.98 13.35 -3.41
N GLY A 176 16.33 12.12 -3.13
CA GLY A 176 17.62 11.54 -3.51
C GLY A 176 17.79 11.45 -5.03
N GLN A 177 18.90 11.98 -5.56
CA GLN A 177 19.16 12.13 -7.01
C GLN A 177 19.24 10.83 -7.81
N TYR A 178 19.15 9.67 -7.16
CA TYR A 178 19.49 8.37 -7.76
C TYR A 178 18.33 7.38 -7.85
N THR A 179 17.08 7.80 -7.61
CA THR A 179 15.97 6.84 -7.56
C THR A 179 14.90 7.15 -8.61
N ALA A 180 14.41 6.10 -9.28
CA ALA A 180 13.16 6.13 -10.05
C ALA A 180 11.95 6.60 -9.24
N SER A 181 12.10 6.68 -7.91
CA SER A 181 11.11 7.12 -6.93
C SER A 181 11.22 8.60 -6.58
N TYR A 182 11.77 9.43 -7.46
CA TYR A 182 11.88 10.86 -7.21
C TYR A 182 10.51 11.51 -7.12
N ILE A 183 10.14 11.93 -5.91
CA ILE A 183 8.88 12.63 -5.64
C ILE A 183 9.22 13.95 -4.95
N THR A 184 8.67 15.04 -5.48
CA THR A 184 8.74 16.37 -4.86
C THR A 184 7.34 16.91 -4.65
N CYS A 185 7.22 18.06 -4.00
CA CYS A 185 6.00 18.85 -3.98
C CYS A 185 6.31 20.29 -4.35
N ASN A 186 5.33 20.96 -4.94
CA ASN A 186 5.38 22.39 -5.21
C ASN A 186 4.96 23.21 -3.97
N GLU A 187 4.92 24.54 -4.09
CA GLU A 187 4.52 25.46 -3.02
C GLU A 187 3.08 25.24 -2.54
N SER A 188 2.21 24.73 -3.41
CA SER A 188 0.82 24.36 -3.08
C SER A 188 0.69 22.94 -2.51
N LEU A 189 1.81 22.28 -2.17
CA LEU A 189 1.88 20.92 -1.65
C LEU A 189 1.31 19.85 -2.61
N CYS A 190 1.26 20.15 -3.92
CA CYS A 190 0.93 19.15 -4.93
C CYS A 190 2.15 18.28 -5.26
N LEU A 191 1.96 16.97 -5.29
CA LEU A 191 3.01 16.02 -5.62
C LEU A 191 3.42 16.07 -7.10
N ILE A 192 4.70 15.89 -7.35
CA ILE A 192 5.32 15.80 -8.66
C ILE A 192 6.23 14.57 -8.65
N PRO A 193 6.00 13.56 -9.51
CA PRO A 193 4.95 13.40 -10.52
C PRO A 193 3.52 13.38 -9.96
N LYS A 194 2.52 13.74 -10.79
CA LYS A 194 1.10 13.81 -10.37
C LYS A 194 0.56 12.47 -9.86
N LYS A 195 0.96 11.37 -10.49
CA LYS A 195 0.57 10.01 -10.08
C LYS A 195 1.51 9.48 -9.01
N SER A 196 1.53 10.21 -7.90
CA SER A 196 2.26 9.87 -6.68
C SER A 196 1.35 10.01 -5.48
N VAL A 197 1.66 9.26 -4.42
CA VAL A 197 0.96 9.33 -3.14
C VAL A 197 1.96 9.19 -2.01
N VAL A 198 1.72 9.90 -0.91
CA VAL A 198 2.48 9.80 0.35
C VAL A 198 1.49 9.63 1.49
N PHE A 199 1.72 8.64 2.33
CA PHE A 199 0.79 8.26 3.38
C PHE A 199 1.49 7.65 4.58
N TRP A 200 0.78 7.60 5.69
CA TRP A 200 1.13 6.78 6.83
C TRP A 200 0.42 5.42 6.76
N THR A 201 1.05 4.39 7.30
CA THR A 201 0.41 3.10 7.50
C THR A 201 0.67 2.59 8.91
N GLU A 202 -0.37 2.14 9.59
CA GLU A 202 -0.29 1.46 10.88
C GLU A 202 -0.19 -0.05 10.65
N LEU A 203 0.65 -0.69 11.45
CA LEU A 203 0.91 -2.13 11.36
C LEU A 203 0.36 -2.85 12.59
N THR A 204 0.00 -4.11 12.42
CA THR A 204 -0.43 -4.98 13.50
C THR A 204 0.11 -6.40 13.31
N LYS A 205 0.28 -7.14 14.39
CA LYS A 205 0.57 -8.58 14.36
C LYS A 205 -0.69 -9.43 14.26
N GLU A 206 -1.83 -8.85 14.61
CA GLU A 206 -3.11 -9.52 14.46
C GLU A 206 -3.46 -9.60 12.98
N GLY A 207 -3.94 -10.76 12.52
CA GLY A 207 -4.30 -11.00 11.12
C GLY A 207 -5.55 -10.22 10.70
N VAL A 208 -5.51 -8.89 10.85
CA VAL A 208 -6.57 -8.00 10.37
C VAL A 208 -6.26 -7.68 8.91
N ARG A 209 -7.19 -7.98 8.00
CA ARG A 209 -7.12 -7.50 6.63
C ARG A 209 -7.58 -6.03 6.60
N CYS A 210 -6.71 -5.14 6.14
CA CYS A 210 -7.16 -3.86 5.61
C CYS A 210 -7.95 -4.18 4.34
N ALA A 211 -9.27 -4.04 4.38
CA ALA A 211 -10.14 -4.46 3.29
C ALA A 211 -9.96 -3.59 2.05
N GLY A 212 -9.45 -2.36 2.19
CA GLY A 212 -9.09 -1.51 1.07
C GLY A 212 -8.85 -0.06 1.47
N VAL A 213 -8.42 0.74 0.50
CA VAL A 213 -8.20 2.19 0.68
C VAL A 213 -9.49 2.90 1.10
N CYS A 214 -10.65 2.43 0.60
CA CYS A 214 -11.94 3.04 0.86
C CYS A 214 -12.43 2.81 2.29
N ASP A 215 -12.02 1.75 2.98
CA ASP A 215 -12.47 1.46 4.34
C ASP A 215 -11.89 2.41 5.37
N SER A 216 -10.65 2.85 5.16
CA SER A 216 -9.98 3.83 6.01
C SER A 216 -10.16 5.28 5.53
N CYS A 217 -10.91 5.50 4.43
CA CYS A 217 -11.11 6.82 3.85
C CYS A 217 -12.30 7.53 4.50
N GLU A 218 -12.04 8.72 5.05
CA GLU A 218 -13.06 9.56 5.69
C GLU A 218 -14.07 10.17 4.71
N ASN A 219 -13.75 10.21 3.41
CA ASN A 219 -14.67 10.71 2.39
C ASN A 219 -15.74 9.66 2.04
N VAL A 220 -16.78 9.60 2.85
CA VAL A 220 -17.92 8.68 2.67
C VAL A 220 -18.80 9.04 1.47
N GLN A 221 -18.68 10.29 0.96
CA GLN A 221 -19.43 10.78 -0.21
C GLN A 221 -18.61 10.77 -1.50
N CYS A 222 -17.49 10.07 -1.52
CA CYS A 222 -16.66 9.93 -2.71
C CYS A 222 -17.43 9.19 -3.81
N GLU A 223 -17.58 9.79 -4.98
CA GLU A 223 -18.23 9.17 -6.15
C GLU A 223 -17.51 7.90 -6.62
N ASN A 224 -16.20 7.83 -6.35
CA ASN A 224 -15.35 6.68 -6.69
C ASN A 224 -15.18 5.69 -5.52
N ARG A 225 -15.96 5.84 -4.43
CA ARG A 225 -15.92 4.90 -3.32
C ARG A 225 -16.35 3.52 -3.80
N ILE A 226 -15.53 2.52 -3.53
CA ILE A 226 -15.93 1.13 -3.72
C ILE A 226 -16.98 0.83 -2.65
N PRO A 227 -18.24 0.55 -3.01
CA PRO A 227 -19.22 0.16 -2.02
C PRO A 227 -18.72 -1.09 -1.30
N ASP A 228 -19.02 -1.20 0.00
CA ASP A 228 -18.85 -2.44 0.74
C ASP A 228 -19.60 -3.52 -0.04
N ASN A 229 -18.86 -4.28 -0.84
CA ASN A 229 -19.48 -5.33 -1.65
C ASN A 229 -19.82 -6.47 -0.69
N PRO A 230 -21.11 -6.82 -0.47
CA PRO A 230 -21.48 -7.97 0.32
C PRO A 230 -20.85 -9.26 -0.20
N ASP A 231 -20.54 -9.35 -1.51
CA ASP A 231 -19.78 -10.46 -2.08
C ASP A 231 -18.33 -10.53 -1.55
N ASN A 232 -17.76 -9.42 -1.05
CA ASN A 232 -16.48 -9.44 -0.37
C ASN A 232 -16.57 -10.06 1.04
N GLN A 233 -17.71 -9.97 1.70
CA GLN A 233 -17.96 -10.67 2.98
C GLN A 233 -18.17 -12.17 2.74
N GLU A 234 -18.95 -12.57 1.74
CA GLU A 234 -19.08 -13.97 1.33
C GLU A 234 -17.79 -14.54 0.74
N ALA A 235 -16.99 -13.75 0.01
CA ALA A 235 -15.65 -14.14 -0.46
C ALA A 235 -14.66 -14.26 0.69
N ALA A 236 -14.78 -13.42 1.75
CA ALA A 236 -13.98 -13.54 2.96
C ALA A 236 -14.36 -14.80 3.76
N GLU A 237 -15.65 -15.12 3.91
CA GLU A 237 -16.10 -16.33 4.57
C GLU A 237 -15.82 -17.60 3.73
N LYS A 238 -15.93 -17.53 2.40
CA LYS A 238 -15.52 -18.63 1.49
C LYS A 238 -14.01 -18.78 1.40
N THR A 239 -13.22 -17.71 1.65
CA THR A 239 -11.75 -17.80 1.65
C THR A 239 -11.20 -18.31 2.97
N GLU A 240 -11.93 -18.27 4.06
CA GLU A 240 -11.51 -18.99 5.29
C GLU A 240 -11.43 -20.51 5.10
N GLY A 241 -12.28 -21.08 4.20
CA GLY A 241 -12.19 -22.48 3.78
C GLY A 241 -11.20 -22.80 2.67
N VAL A 242 -10.73 -21.79 1.89
CA VAL A 242 -9.86 -21.96 0.72
C VAL A 242 -8.42 -21.48 1.00
N VAL A 243 -8.21 -20.70 2.06
CA VAL A 243 -6.87 -20.20 2.46
C VAL A 243 -5.96 -21.31 2.99
N GLU A 244 -6.50 -22.49 3.37
CA GLU A 244 -5.65 -23.65 3.65
C GLU A 244 -5.04 -24.32 2.40
N SER A 245 -5.52 -24.01 1.20
CA SER A 245 -5.04 -24.64 -0.05
C SER A 245 -4.29 -23.72 -1.00
N ILE A 246 -4.36 -22.39 -0.86
CA ILE A 246 -3.52 -21.46 -1.64
C ILE A 246 -2.36 -21.02 -0.76
N ARG A 247 -1.27 -21.78 -0.81
CA ARG A 247 0.02 -21.32 -0.28
C ARG A 247 0.42 -20.07 -1.06
N TRP A 248 0.57 -18.95 -0.38
CA TRP A 248 1.05 -17.69 -0.92
C TRP A 248 2.36 -17.77 -1.74
N PRO A 249 3.22 -18.81 -1.62
CA PRO A 249 4.33 -19.04 -2.53
C PRO A 249 3.92 -19.22 -3.98
N ASP A 250 2.77 -19.83 -4.26
CA ASP A 250 2.39 -20.21 -5.64
C ASP A 250 2.03 -19.02 -6.53
N LEU A 251 1.72 -17.86 -5.95
CA LEU A 251 1.49 -16.62 -6.69
C LEU A 251 2.79 -15.88 -7.07
N PHE A 252 3.90 -16.24 -6.46
CA PHE A 252 5.22 -15.64 -6.67
C PHE A 252 6.24 -16.58 -7.31
N GLU A 253 5.89 -17.85 -7.57
CA GLU A 253 6.75 -18.83 -8.27
C GLU A 253 6.77 -18.67 -9.79
N ARG A 254 6.09 -17.66 -10.36
CA ARG A 254 6.41 -17.27 -11.73
C ARG A 254 7.78 -16.60 -11.73
N PRO A 255 8.74 -17.09 -12.51
CA PRO A 255 10.06 -16.48 -12.58
C PRO A 255 9.89 -15.01 -12.94
N LEU A 256 10.43 -14.11 -12.10
CA LEU A 256 10.51 -12.70 -12.38
C LEU A 256 11.22 -12.52 -13.74
N PRO A 257 10.75 -11.59 -14.60
CA PRO A 257 11.39 -11.37 -15.89
C PRO A 257 12.87 -11.06 -15.71
N TYR A 258 13.68 -11.59 -16.58
CA TYR A 258 15.15 -11.52 -16.60
C TYR A 258 15.72 -10.18 -16.16
N GLY A 259 16.51 -10.18 -15.07
CA GLY A 259 17.30 -9.02 -14.64
C GLY A 259 17.28 -8.70 -13.14
N TYR A 260 16.39 -9.29 -12.36
CA TYR A 260 16.26 -8.99 -10.92
C TYR A 260 17.42 -9.52 -10.05
N ASP A 261 18.10 -10.60 -10.48
CA ASP A 261 19.20 -11.20 -9.73
C ASP A 261 20.47 -10.34 -9.69
N ARG A 262 20.56 -9.30 -10.53
CA ARG A 262 21.72 -8.39 -10.55
C ARG A 262 21.60 -7.18 -9.63
N ILE A 263 20.41 -6.90 -9.11
CA ILE A 263 20.16 -5.71 -8.27
C ILE A 263 20.23 -6.07 -6.78
N PHE A 264 19.97 -7.32 -6.45
CA PHE A 264 20.04 -7.83 -5.07
C PHE A 264 21.02 -9.01 -5.01
N GLY A 265 22.33 -8.66 -5.09
CA GLY A 265 23.40 -9.65 -4.92
C GLY A 265 23.15 -10.52 -3.68
N ARG A 266 23.14 -11.83 -3.89
CA ARG A 266 23.34 -12.82 -2.83
C ARG A 266 24.79 -12.81 -2.39
#